data_169d32ee13c6eeb84ee71c67f5ab3706
#
_entry.id   169d32ee13c6eeb84ee71c67f5ab3706
#
_cell.length_a   1.000
_cell.length_b   1.000
_cell.length_c   1.000
_cell.angle_alpha   90.00
_cell.angle_beta   90.00
_cell.angle_gamma   90.00
#
_symmetry.space_group_name_H-M   'P 1'
#
loop_
_entity.id
_entity.type
_entity.pdbx_description
1 polymer ?
#
loop_
_entity_poly.entity_id
_entity_poly.type
_entity_poly.pdbx_seq_one_letter_code
_entity_poly.pdbx_strand_id
1 'polypeptide(L)'
;VENLGMDTFQAGALNMAAFDGSYAGVPVDGWTQLVVYRSDLFDAAGLAAPDSYADIVAAVEALHNPPEMFGFVAPTKVDEGFMSQVLEHVMLSNGVSPVNNDGLAQLDETATTEVLEFYKTIVDASPEGELYWKQSREMYFAGQAAMIIWSPFILDELAGLRDSAPPTINDDPQSRELASKTAVITTLAGPSNPDGAAWAD
;
A
#
# COMPACT_ATOMS: atom_id res chain seq x y z
N VAL A 1 -7.59 16.83 24.71
CA VAL A 1 -6.81 17.19 23.48
C VAL A 1 -6.39 18.65 23.55
N GLU A 2 -7.29 19.60 23.86
CA GLU A 2 -6.98 21.05 23.92
C GLU A 2 -5.77 21.38 24.82
N ASN A 3 -5.59 20.65 25.92
CA ASN A 3 -4.46 20.82 26.84
C ASN A 3 -3.18 20.11 26.39
N LEU A 4 -3.21 19.37 25.27
CA LEU A 4 -2.08 18.62 24.75
C LEU A 4 -1.39 19.30 23.54
N GLY A 5 -1.86 20.51 23.18
CA GLY A 5 -1.36 21.22 22.00
C GLY A 5 -1.96 20.65 20.71
N MET A 6 -3.12 21.16 20.32
CA MET A 6 -3.84 20.66 19.13
C MET A 6 -3.06 20.84 17.83
N ASP A 7 -2.20 21.82 17.78
CA ASP A 7 -1.32 22.16 16.68
C ASP A 7 -0.19 21.13 16.46
N THR A 8 -0.01 20.19 17.38
CA THR A 8 0.96 19.10 17.26
C THR A 8 0.41 17.84 16.59
N PHE A 9 -0.92 17.79 16.35
CA PHE A 9 -1.57 16.66 15.71
C PHE A 9 -1.88 16.95 14.25
N GLN A 10 -1.78 15.94 13.40
CA GLN A 10 -2.26 16.00 12.03
C GLN A 10 -3.78 16.25 12.00
N ALA A 11 -4.22 17.14 11.11
CA ALA A 11 -5.63 17.52 11.01
C ALA A 11 -6.54 16.31 10.70
N GLY A 12 -6.09 15.39 9.84
CA GLY A 12 -6.82 14.17 9.52
C GLY A 12 -7.03 13.27 10.74
N ALA A 13 -6.00 13.11 11.57
CA ALA A 13 -6.08 12.32 12.80
C ALA A 13 -7.05 12.95 13.82
N LEU A 14 -7.04 14.29 13.95
CA LEU A 14 -8.00 14.99 14.80
C LEU A 14 -9.43 14.84 14.29
N ASN A 15 -9.65 14.92 12.99
CA ASN A 15 -10.98 14.74 12.38
C ASN A 15 -11.53 13.34 12.63
N MET A 16 -10.70 12.29 12.58
CA MET A 16 -11.13 10.92 12.91
C MET A 16 -11.51 10.76 14.40
N ALA A 17 -10.90 11.55 15.28
CA ALA A 17 -11.22 11.53 16.71
C ALA A 17 -12.40 12.44 17.07
N ALA A 18 -12.90 13.26 16.14
CA ALA A 18 -13.99 14.20 16.38
C ALA A 18 -15.35 13.48 16.34
N PHE A 19 -16.19 13.78 17.34
CA PHE A 19 -17.55 13.28 17.44
C PHE A 19 -18.44 14.34 18.13
N ASP A 20 -19.54 14.71 17.50
CA ASP A 20 -20.54 15.64 18.03
C ASP A 20 -19.93 16.92 18.63
N GLY A 21 -19.04 17.59 17.87
CA GLY A 21 -18.39 18.83 18.27
C GLY A 21 -17.34 18.70 19.38
N SER A 22 -16.97 17.49 19.74
CA SER A 22 -15.96 17.16 20.76
C SER A 22 -15.00 16.10 20.25
N TYR A 23 -13.93 15.82 20.99
CA TYR A 23 -13.01 14.73 20.68
C TYR A 23 -13.33 13.51 21.55
N ALA A 24 -13.63 12.38 20.92
CA ALA A 24 -13.90 11.10 21.59
C ALA A 24 -12.63 10.39 22.03
N GLY A 25 -11.47 10.81 21.52
CA GLY A 25 -10.17 10.20 21.82
C GLY A 25 -9.01 11.14 21.54
N VAL A 26 -7.81 10.69 21.85
CA VAL A 26 -6.55 11.35 21.52
C VAL A 26 -5.88 10.49 20.45
N PRO A 27 -5.61 11.00 19.23
CA PRO A 27 -4.84 10.27 18.26
C PRO A 27 -3.43 9.96 18.80
N VAL A 28 -3.03 8.70 18.78
CA VAL A 28 -1.73 8.26 19.30
C VAL A 28 -0.86 7.73 18.18
N ASP A 29 -1.48 7.06 17.21
CA ASP A 29 -0.80 6.42 16.11
C ASP A 29 -1.71 6.42 14.87
N GLY A 30 -1.11 6.39 13.69
CA GLY A 30 -1.79 6.32 12.40
C GLY A 30 -1.21 5.18 11.58
N TRP A 31 -2.07 4.36 10.98
CA TRP A 31 -1.68 3.27 10.13
C TRP A 31 -2.05 3.58 8.68
N THR A 32 -1.06 3.77 7.85
CA THR A 32 -1.24 4.00 6.43
C THR A 32 -0.57 2.92 5.60
N GLN A 33 -0.81 2.92 4.30
CA GLN A 33 -0.19 2.01 3.35
C GLN A 33 0.68 2.79 2.36
N LEU A 34 1.63 2.10 1.75
CA LEU A 34 2.49 2.62 0.70
C LEU A 34 2.52 1.61 -0.44
N VAL A 35 2.59 2.07 -1.68
CA VAL A 35 3.07 1.23 -2.77
C VAL A 35 4.59 1.23 -2.70
N VAL A 36 5.17 0.07 -2.48
CA VAL A 36 6.62 -0.14 -2.37
C VAL A 36 7.08 -0.88 -3.60
N TYR A 37 8.11 -0.38 -4.29
CA TYR A 37 8.55 -0.95 -5.54
C TYR A 37 10.07 -0.97 -5.70
N ARG A 38 10.55 -1.85 -6.55
CA ARG A 38 11.95 -2.03 -6.93
C ARG A 38 12.35 -1.00 -7.99
N SER A 39 12.83 0.16 -7.55
CA SER A 39 13.23 1.25 -8.44
C SER A 39 14.31 0.84 -9.45
N ASP A 40 15.23 -0.04 -9.06
CA ASP A 40 16.26 -0.56 -9.97
C ASP A 40 15.68 -1.38 -11.14
N LEU A 41 14.62 -2.16 -10.90
CA LEU A 41 13.93 -2.91 -11.95
C LEU A 41 13.14 -1.99 -12.87
N PHE A 42 12.50 -0.96 -12.31
CA PHE A 42 11.79 0.05 -13.08
C PHE A 42 12.73 0.84 -13.98
N ASP A 43 13.86 1.30 -13.45
CA ASP A 43 14.89 2.00 -14.23
C ASP A 43 15.43 1.12 -15.36
N ALA A 44 15.71 -0.16 -15.08
CA ALA A 44 16.21 -1.11 -16.08
C ALA A 44 15.19 -1.39 -17.19
N ALA A 45 13.89 -1.36 -16.88
CA ALA A 45 12.80 -1.55 -17.83
C ALA A 45 12.32 -0.26 -18.50
N GLY A 46 12.84 0.90 -18.09
CA GLY A 46 12.42 2.21 -18.60
C GLY A 46 11.00 2.61 -18.19
N LEU A 47 10.55 2.13 -17.03
CA LEU A 47 9.22 2.41 -16.48
C LEU A 47 9.25 3.67 -15.60
N ALA A 48 8.13 4.41 -15.61
CA ALA A 48 7.90 5.49 -14.66
C ALA A 48 7.56 4.94 -13.27
N ALA A 49 7.59 5.80 -12.25
CA ALA A 49 7.10 5.46 -10.92
C ALA A 49 5.61 5.05 -10.99
N PRO A 50 5.18 3.99 -10.25
CA PRO A 50 3.83 3.42 -10.39
C PRO A 50 2.79 4.20 -9.55
N ASP A 51 2.52 5.45 -9.91
CA ASP A 51 1.60 6.34 -9.19
C ASP A 51 0.15 6.28 -9.68
N SER A 52 -0.12 5.42 -10.67
CA SER A 52 -1.48 5.13 -11.13
C SER A 52 -1.71 3.63 -11.33
N TYR A 53 -2.99 3.25 -11.44
CA TYR A 53 -3.37 1.87 -11.80
C TYR A 53 -2.73 1.44 -13.12
N ALA A 54 -2.71 2.33 -14.11
CA ALA A 54 -2.14 2.05 -15.41
C ALA A 54 -0.63 1.79 -15.34
N ASP A 55 0.11 2.54 -14.53
CA ASP A 55 1.54 2.35 -14.37
C ASP A 55 1.86 1.04 -13.63
N ILE A 56 1.06 0.70 -12.60
CA ILE A 56 1.19 -0.60 -11.92
C ILE A 56 0.93 -1.75 -12.89
N VAL A 57 -0.14 -1.66 -13.72
CA VAL A 57 -0.45 -2.69 -14.73
C VAL A 57 0.68 -2.82 -15.74
N ALA A 58 1.19 -1.71 -16.26
CA ALA A 58 2.32 -1.72 -17.20
C ALA A 58 3.59 -2.33 -16.56
N ALA A 59 3.84 -2.05 -15.29
CA ALA A 59 4.96 -2.64 -14.57
C ALA A 59 4.76 -4.15 -14.32
N VAL A 60 3.54 -4.59 -14.02
CA VAL A 60 3.22 -6.03 -13.95
C VAL A 60 3.50 -6.71 -15.28
N GLU A 61 3.02 -6.16 -16.40
CA GLU A 61 3.25 -6.73 -17.73
C GLU A 61 4.73 -6.85 -18.09
N ALA A 62 5.54 -5.87 -17.67
CA ALA A 62 6.96 -5.82 -17.98
C ALA A 62 7.84 -6.70 -17.06
N LEU A 63 7.47 -6.83 -15.79
CA LEU A 63 8.35 -7.40 -14.76
C LEU A 63 7.89 -8.76 -14.24
N HIS A 64 6.64 -9.19 -14.52
CA HIS A 64 6.13 -10.47 -14.05
C HIS A 64 6.74 -11.64 -14.84
N ASN A 65 7.56 -12.43 -14.15
CA ASN A 65 8.26 -13.60 -14.70
C ASN A 65 8.38 -14.70 -13.64
N PRO A 66 7.26 -15.34 -13.24
CA PRO A 66 7.29 -16.37 -12.23
C PRO A 66 8.06 -17.63 -12.70
N PRO A 67 8.69 -18.38 -11.80
CA PRO A 67 8.72 -18.13 -10.33
C PRO A 67 9.82 -17.16 -9.88
N GLU A 68 10.67 -16.65 -10.78
CA GLU A 68 11.82 -15.81 -10.46
C GLU A 68 11.42 -14.44 -9.93
N MET A 69 10.35 -13.84 -10.51
CA MET A 69 9.86 -12.52 -10.14
C MET A 69 8.34 -12.45 -10.27
N PHE A 70 7.68 -12.09 -9.19
CA PHE A 70 6.27 -11.71 -9.21
C PHE A 70 6.15 -10.20 -9.43
N GLY A 71 5.34 -9.79 -10.41
CA GLY A 71 5.16 -8.37 -10.73
C GLY A 71 4.53 -7.60 -9.56
N PHE A 72 3.66 -8.29 -8.81
CA PHE A 72 3.05 -7.78 -7.58
C PHE A 72 2.88 -8.91 -6.58
N VAL A 73 2.83 -8.59 -5.28
CA VAL A 73 2.38 -9.54 -4.25
C VAL A 73 1.30 -8.86 -3.41
N ALA A 74 0.06 -9.05 -3.85
CA ALA A 74 -1.14 -8.50 -3.21
C ALA A 74 -1.66 -9.42 -2.10
N PRO A 75 -2.28 -8.88 -1.03
CA PRO A 75 -2.93 -9.71 -0.04
C PRO A 75 -4.21 -10.35 -0.60
N THR A 76 -4.39 -11.64 -0.34
CA THR A 76 -5.54 -12.44 -0.78
C THR A 76 -6.25 -13.16 0.37
N LYS A 77 -5.70 -13.10 1.58
CA LYS A 77 -6.25 -13.76 2.76
C LYS A 77 -7.39 -12.94 3.34
N VAL A 78 -8.62 -13.39 3.12
CA VAL A 78 -9.86 -12.63 3.41
C VAL A 78 -10.20 -12.51 4.89
N ASP A 79 -9.70 -13.40 5.74
CA ASP A 79 -9.91 -13.38 7.20
C ASP A 79 -8.89 -12.53 7.96
N GLU A 80 -7.99 -11.87 7.24
CA GLU A 80 -6.98 -10.96 7.79
C GLU A 80 -7.30 -9.51 7.43
N GLY A 81 -7.23 -8.62 8.41
CA GLY A 81 -7.53 -7.19 8.22
C GLY A 81 -6.68 -6.49 7.16
N PHE A 82 -5.51 -7.01 6.86
CA PHE A 82 -4.59 -6.42 5.89
C PHE A 82 -5.16 -6.36 4.46
N MET A 83 -5.87 -7.40 4.01
CA MET A 83 -6.54 -7.36 2.71
C MET A 83 -7.57 -6.24 2.64
N SER A 84 -8.39 -6.08 3.70
CA SER A 84 -9.39 -5.01 3.76
C SER A 84 -8.75 -3.63 3.76
N GLN A 85 -7.66 -3.44 4.49
CA GLN A 85 -6.91 -2.17 4.51
C GLN A 85 -6.37 -1.81 3.13
N VAL A 86 -5.77 -2.77 2.43
CA VAL A 86 -5.23 -2.55 1.08
C VAL A 86 -6.36 -2.26 0.09
N LEU A 87 -7.44 -3.04 0.12
CA LEU A 87 -8.59 -2.82 -0.76
C LEU A 87 -9.22 -1.44 -0.54
N GLU A 88 -9.35 -1.00 0.72
CA GLU A 88 -9.87 0.33 1.05
C GLU A 88 -9.02 1.44 0.43
N HIS A 89 -7.70 1.37 0.55
CA HIS A 89 -6.81 2.35 -0.07
C HIS A 89 -6.92 2.35 -1.60
N VAL A 90 -7.01 1.16 -2.21
CA VAL A 90 -7.26 1.04 -3.65
C VAL A 90 -8.60 1.65 -4.02
N MET A 91 -9.68 1.39 -3.28
CA MET A 91 -11.00 2.01 -3.51
C MET A 91 -10.93 3.54 -3.44
N LEU A 92 -10.32 4.10 -2.39
CA LEU A 92 -10.16 5.55 -2.22
C LEU A 92 -9.35 6.17 -3.36
N SER A 93 -8.33 5.48 -3.86
CA SER A 93 -7.53 5.93 -5.01
C SER A 93 -8.36 6.12 -6.28
N ASN A 94 -9.45 5.38 -6.43
CA ASN A 94 -10.39 5.51 -7.56
C ASN A 94 -11.66 6.31 -7.20
N GLY A 95 -11.65 7.03 -6.08
CA GLY A 95 -12.78 7.84 -5.64
C GLY A 95 -13.96 7.03 -5.08
N VAL A 96 -13.76 5.74 -4.79
CA VAL A 96 -14.80 4.86 -4.25
C VAL A 96 -14.73 4.87 -2.73
N SER A 97 -15.81 5.35 -2.09
CA SER A 97 -16.01 5.21 -0.64
C SER A 97 -17.20 4.27 -0.40
N PRO A 98 -17.05 3.23 0.43
CA PRO A 98 -18.16 2.30 0.71
C PRO A 98 -19.32 2.98 1.46
N VAL A 99 -19.06 4.13 2.07
CA VAL A 99 -20.07 4.90 2.82
C VAL A 99 -20.01 6.36 2.40
N ASN A 100 -21.15 6.95 2.06
CA ASN A 100 -21.26 8.38 1.75
C ASN A 100 -21.27 9.25 3.02
N ASN A 101 -21.32 10.57 2.83
CA ASN A 101 -21.33 11.55 3.94
C ASN A 101 -22.55 11.41 4.87
N ASP A 102 -23.62 10.75 4.44
CA ASP A 102 -24.83 10.50 5.24
C ASP A 102 -24.75 9.15 6.01
N GLY A 103 -23.63 8.43 5.89
CA GLY A 103 -23.43 7.13 6.51
C GLY A 103 -24.15 5.98 5.78
N LEU A 104 -24.57 6.19 4.54
CA LEU A 104 -25.27 5.18 3.74
C LEU A 104 -24.30 4.51 2.78
N ALA A 105 -24.46 3.21 2.60
CA ALA A 105 -23.70 2.46 1.58
C ALA A 105 -24.05 3.01 0.20
N GLN A 106 -23.02 3.44 -0.52
CA GLN A 106 -23.15 3.94 -1.88
C GLN A 106 -21.89 3.61 -2.68
N LEU A 107 -22.02 2.72 -3.64
CA LEU A 107 -20.94 2.34 -4.54
C LEU A 107 -21.30 2.80 -5.96
N ASP A 108 -20.41 3.56 -6.58
CA ASP A 108 -20.48 3.81 -8.01
C ASP A 108 -20.11 2.54 -8.77
N GLU A 109 -20.97 2.09 -9.68
CA GLU A 109 -20.81 0.81 -10.40
C GLU A 109 -19.54 0.81 -11.26
N THR A 110 -19.29 1.90 -11.99
CA THR A 110 -18.13 2.01 -12.89
C THR A 110 -16.83 2.03 -12.08
N ALA A 111 -16.73 2.97 -11.16
CA ALA A 111 -15.52 3.12 -10.35
C ALA A 111 -15.23 1.87 -9.49
N THR A 112 -16.28 1.21 -8.98
CA THR A 112 -16.12 -0.04 -8.20
C THR A 112 -15.64 -1.18 -9.10
N THR A 113 -16.16 -1.27 -10.33
CA THR A 113 -15.71 -2.29 -11.30
C THR A 113 -14.24 -2.11 -11.62
N GLU A 114 -13.78 -0.88 -11.90
CA GLU A 114 -12.38 -0.55 -12.14
C GLU A 114 -11.47 -0.98 -10.98
N VAL A 115 -11.90 -0.73 -9.73
CA VAL A 115 -11.18 -1.18 -8.53
C VAL A 115 -11.03 -2.70 -8.50
N LEU A 116 -12.12 -3.44 -8.74
CA LEU A 116 -12.10 -4.90 -8.67
C LEU A 116 -11.28 -5.51 -9.81
N GLU A 117 -11.34 -4.95 -11.00
CA GLU A 117 -10.52 -5.36 -12.15
C GLU A 117 -9.03 -5.11 -11.88
N PHE A 118 -8.70 -3.93 -11.36
CA PHE A 118 -7.32 -3.63 -10.96
C PHE A 118 -6.84 -4.57 -9.84
N TYR A 119 -7.65 -4.76 -8.79
CA TYR A 119 -7.28 -5.66 -7.70
C TYR A 119 -7.06 -7.08 -8.19
N LYS A 120 -7.94 -7.56 -9.08
CA LYS A 120 -7.76 -8.84 -9.75
C LYS A 120 -6.44 -8.91 -10.52
N THR A 121 -6.06 -7.88 -11.25
CA THR A 121 -4.82 -7.84 -12.02
C THR A 121 -3.59 -8.00 -11.11
N ILE A 122 -3.54 -7.29 -9.98
CA ILE A 122 -2.41 -7.41 -9.05
C ILE A 122 -2.41 -8.76 -8.29
N VAL A 123 -3.59 -9.36 -8.08
CA VAL A 123 -3.70 -10.72 -7.54
C VAL A 123 -3.22 -11.76 -8.56
N ASP A 124 -3.60 -11.65 -9.81
CA ASP A 124 -3.14 -12.56 -10.89
C ASP A 124 -1.62 -12.49 -11.12
N ALA A 125 -0.99 -11.36 -10.76
CA ALA A 125 0.46 -11.17 -10.79
C ALA A 125 1.18 -11.66 -9.54
N SER A 126 0.44 -12.16 -8.56
CA SER A 126 0.94 -12.65 -7.26
C SER A 126 1.08 -14.17 -7.26
N PRO A 127 1.84 -14.76 -6.32
CA PRO A 127 1.82 -16.21 -6.12
C PRO A 127 0.42 -16.73 -5.78
N GLU A 128 0.14 -17.97 -6.16
CA GLU A 128 -1.08 -18.64 -5.75
C GLU A 128 -1.13 -18.88 -4.23
N GLY A 129 -2.31 -18.76 -3.64
CA GLY A 129 -2.57 -19.10 -2.25
C GLY A 129 -3.12 -17.94 -1.42
N GLU A 130 -3.16 -18.16 -0.10
CA GLU A 130 -3.60 -17.17 0.87
C GLU A 130 -2.41 -16.30 1.30
N LEU A 131 -2.33 -15.11 0.75
CA LEU A 131 -1.26 -14.15 1.02
C LEU A 131 -1.75 -13.08 2.00
N TYR A 132 -0.94 -12.81 3.02
CA TYR A 132 -1.15 -11.69 3.91
C TYR A 132 0.17 -10.91 4.08
N TRP A 133 0.21 -9.90 4.93
CA TRP A 133 1.34 -8.98 5.05
C TRP A 133 2.73 -9.66 5.16
N LYS A 134 2.79 -10.79 5.87
CA LYS A 134 4.06 -11.48 6.12
C LYS A 134 4.66 -12.06 4.83
N GLN A 135 3.87 -12.77 4.04
CA GLN A 135 4.34 -13.32 2.77
C GLN A 135 4.72 -12.21 1.78
N SER A 136 3.89 -11.16 1.65
CA SER A 136 4.18 -10.02 0.77
C SER A 136 5.54 -9.41 1.12
N ARG A 137 5.76 -9.13 2.39
CA ARG A 137 7.03 -8.58 2.89
C ARG A 137 8.20 -9.54 2.66
N GLU A 138 8.07 -10.81 3.06
CA GLU A 138 9.14 -11.80 2.94
C GLU A 138 9.56 -11.99 1.48
N MET A 139 8.63 -12.02 0.55
CA MET A 139 8.92 -12.13 -0.88
C MET A 139 9.61 -10.89 -1.43
N TYR A 140 9.21 -9.70 -1.00
CA TYR A 140 9.88 -8.47 -1.38
C TYR A 140 11.33 -8.45 -0.88
N PHE A 141 11.55 -8.82 0.38
CA PHE A 141 12.89 -8.91 0.98
C PHE A 141 13.75 -10.00 0.33
N ALA A 142 13.14 -11.08 -0.14
CA ALA A 142 13.82 -12.12 -0.93
C ALA A 142 14.17 -11.67 -2.36
N GLY A 143 13.75 -10.47 -2.78
CA GLY A 143 13.96 -9.98 -4.14
C GLY A 143 13.06 -10.67 -5.18
N GLN A 144 11.99 -11.33 -4.75
CA GLN A 144 11.08 -12.10 -5.60
C GLN A 144 9.79 -11.31 -5.96
N ALA A 145 9.62 -10.10 -5.46
CA ALA A 145 8.50 -9.22 -5.78
C ALA A 145 9.00 -7.88 -6.33
N ALA A 146 8.45 -7.43 -7.45
CA ALA A 146 8.75 -6.11 -8.02
C ALA A 146 7.99 -5.00 -7.27
N MET A 147 6.77 -5.27 -6.83
CA MET A 147 5.91 -4.35 -6.09
C MET A 147 5.15 -5.06 -4.98
N ILE A 148 4.91 -4.36 -3.89
CA ILE A 148 3.99 -4.73 -2.81
C ILE A 148 3.26 -3.50 -2.29
N ILE A 149 2.20 -3.72 -1.52
CA ILE A 149 1.63 -2.69 -0.65
C ILE A 149 2.02 -3.04 0.78
N TRP A 150 2.58 -2.07 1.50
CA TRP A 150 2.99 -2.26 2.89
C TRP A 150 2.96 -0.95 3.66
N SER A 151 2.93 -1.05 4.97
CA SER A 151 2.97 0.11 5.86
C SER A 151 4.36 0.78 5.92
N PRO A 152 4.46 2.03 6.42
CA PRO A 152 5.73 2.72 6.61
C PRO A 152 6.76 1.96 7.46
N PHE A 153 6.36 0.94 8.21
CA PHE A 153 7.29 0.07 8.95
C PHE A 153 8.34 -0.61 8.07
N ILE A 154 8.05 -0.78 6.77
CA ILE A 154 9.05 -1.33 5.85
C ILE A 154 10.31 -0.46 5.77
N LEU A 155 10.19 0.84 5.96
CA LEU A 155 11.33 1.77 5.92
C LEU A 155 12.32 1.49 7.05
N ASP A 156 11.82 1.25 8.26
CA ASP A 156 12.65 0.87 9.41
C ASP A 156 13.29 -0.51 9.21
N GLU A 157 12.52 -1.44 8.64
CA GLU A 157 12.98 -2.80 8.36
C GLU A 157 14.07 -2.78 7.28
N LEU A 158 13.88 -2.05 6.17
CA LEU A 158 14.89 -1.88 5.12
C LEU A 158 16.16 -1.19 5.62
N ALA A 159 16.01 -0.21 6.52
CA ALA A 159 17.13 0.49 7.12
C ALA A 159 17.86 -0.34 8.20
N GLY A 160 17.30 -1.50 8.61
CA GLY A 160 17.87 -2.33 9.67
C GLY A 160 17.81 -1.67 11.06
N LEU A 161 16.86 -0.76 11.28
CA LEU A 161 16.74 0.01 12.52
C LEU A 161 15.89 -0.68 13.60
N ARG A 162 15.25 -1.81 13.28
CA ARG A 162 14.39 -2.54 14.20
C ARG A 162 15.01 -3.84 14.67
N ASP A 163 15.45 -3.88 15.93
CA ASP A 163 15.93 -5.12 16.55
C ASP A 163 14.85 -6.21 16.66
N SER A 164 13.58 -5.81 16.77
CA SER A 164 12.44 -6.72 16.89
C SER A 164 11.90 -7.23 15.55
N ALA A 165 12.26 -6.59 14.48
CA ALA A 165 11.93 -7.00 13.11
C ALA A 165 13.17 -6.79 12.24
N PRO A 166 14.26 -7.53 12.51
CA PRO A 166 15.40 -7.46 11.62
C PRO A 166 14.94 -7.83 10.22
N PRO A 167 15.49 -7.23 9.16
CA PRO A 167 15.22 -7.69 7.83
C PRO A 167 15.53 -9.19 7.80
N THR A 168 14.47 -9.98 7.82
CA THR A 168 14.51 -11.37 8.29
C THR A 168 15.14 -12.33 7.31
N ILE A 169 15.59 -11.78 6.26
CA ILE A 169 16.25 -12.55 5.22
C ILE A 169 17.73 -12.25 5.20
N ASN A 170 18.20 -11.76 6.08
CA ASN A 170 18.75 -11.19 7.13
C ASN A 170 20.22 -11.20 7.38
N ASP A 171 20.94 -12.14 6.96
CA ASP A 171 22.38 -12.16 6.75
C ASP A 171 22.71 -12.15 5.25
N ASP A 172 21.68 -12.10 4.40
CA ASP A 172 21.88 -12.00 2.95
C ASP A 172 22.33 -10.57 2.61
N PRO A 173 23.50 -10.41 1.94
CA PRO A 173 23.95 -9.12 1.45
C PRO A 173 22.96 -8.42 0.53
N GLN A 174 22.09 -9.16 -0.18
CA GLN A 174 21.07 -8.59 -1.05
C GLN A 174 20.01 -7.80 -0.29
N SER A 175 19.61 -8.23 0.92
CA SER A 175 18.64 -7.49 1.71
C SER A 175 19.16 -6.14 2.17
N ARG A 176 20.46 -5.98 2.37
CA ARG A 176 21.10 -4.69 2.70
C ARG A 176 21.16 -3.74 1.50
N GLU A 177 21.28 -4.29 0.30
CA GLU A 177 21.23 -3.49 -0.92
C GLU A 177 19.80 -3.11 -1.31
N LEU A 178 18.81 -3.87 -0.83
CA LEU A 178 17.40 -3.68 -1.19
C LEU A 178 16.89 -2.27 -0.81
N ALA A 179 17.35 -1.70 0.29
CA ALA A 179 17.00 -0.33 0.68
C ALA A 179 17.34 0.71 -0.40
N SER A 180 18.51 0.60 -1.01
CA SER A 180 18.92 1.52 -2.10
C SER A 180 18.25 1.25 -3.44
N LYS A 181 17.57 0.11 -3.55
CA LYS A 181 16.82 -0.34 -4.74
C LYS A 181 15.31 -0.21 -4.57
N THR A 182 14.87 0.32 -3.45
CA THR A 182 13.46 0.49 -3.10
C THR A 182 13.07 1.96 -3.16
N ALA A 183 11.92 2.22 -3.75
CA ALA A 183 11.23 3.49 -3.65
C ALA A 183 9.76 3.27 -3.23
N VAL A 184 9.09 4.34 -2.86
CA VAL A 184 7.71 4.30 -2.38
C VAL A 184 6.84 5.33 -3.09
N ILE A 185 5.56 5.01 -3.24
CA ILE A 185 4.52 5.92 -3.68
C ILE A 185 3.55 6.13 -2.52
N THR A 186 3.23 7.38 -2.25
CA THR A 186 2.32 7.81 -1.18
C THR A 186 0.95 8.26 -1.70
N THR A 187 0.82 8.42 -3.02
CA THR A 187 -0.43 8.81 -3.69
C THR A 187 -0.65 7.88 -4.88
N LEU A 188 -1.84 7.31 -5.00
CA LEU A 188 -2.20 6.45 -6.11
C LEU A 188 -3.45 6.98 -6.79
N ALA A 189 -3.45 7.01 -8.13
CA ALA A 189 -4.57 7.44 -8.95
C ALA A 189 -5.25 6.26 -9.65
N GLY A 190 -6.59 6.28 -9.64
CA GLY A 190 -7.40 5.37 -10.45
C GLY A 190 -8.05 6.08 -11.63
N PRO A 191 -8.63 5.33 -12.60
CA PRO A 191 -9.26 5.92 -13.80
C PRO A 191 -10.38 6.90 -13.50
N SER A 192 -11.21 6.63 -12.49
CA SER A 192 -12.31 7.49 -12.07
C SER A 192 -11.89 8.62 -11.13
N ASN A 193 -10.63 8.62 -10.65
CA ASN A 193 -10.05 9.68 -9.82
C ASN A 193 -8.61 9.96 -10.25
N PRO A 194 -8.40 10.71 -11.33
CA PRO A 194 -7.06 10.98 -11.87
C PRO A 194 -6.16 11.83 -10.97
N ASP A 195 -6.74 12.54 -10.00
CA ASP A 195 -5.97 13.27 -8.98
C ASP A 195 -5.45 12.33 -7.87
N GLY A 196 -6.00 11.13 -7.82
CA GLY A 196 -5.62 10.12 -6.86
C GLY A 196 -6.07 10.39 -5.43
N ALA A 197 -5.66 9.52 -4.52
CA ALA A 197 -5.78 9.69 -3.08
C ALA A 197 -4.42 9.53 -2.42
N ALA A 198 -4.11 10.39 -1.48
CA ALA A 198 -2.95 10.24 -0.62
C ALA A 198 -3.15 9.03 0.32
N TRP A 199 -2.15 8.17 0.39
CA TRP A 199 -2.11 7.01 1.29
C TRP A 199 -1.30 7.31 2.54
N ALA A 200 -0.37 8.24 2.42
CA ALA A 200 0.43 8.78 3.52
C ALA A 200 0.61 10.28 3.33
N ASP A 201 0.29 11.05 4.35
CA ASP A 201 0.53 12.48 4.47
C ASP A 201 1.72 12.76 5.42
#